data_a86a9c3a1853c3b57f86ee6378377541
#
_entry.id   a86a9c3a1853c3b57f86ee6378377541
#
_cell.length_a   1.000
_cell.length_b   1.000
_cell.length_c   1.000
_cell.angle_alpha   90.00
_cell.angle_beta   90.00
_cell.angle_gamma   90.00
#
_symmetry.space_group_name_H-M   'P 1'
#
loop_
_entity.id
_entity.type
_entity.pdbx_description
1 polymer ?
#
loop_
_entity_poly.entity_id
_entity_poly.type
_entity_poly.pdbx_seq_one_letter_code
_entity_poly.pdbx_strand_id
1 'polypeptide(L)'
;KNRLLFPIIFAFIFSACSDFSGNEDEVEASLKPVAKQKKKVEEEATRTYYDLNGITFGNNTFVAVGEKGTVRTSSDNGATWDNGTRGTTSELNEIAYGDSTFVAVGERGTHLYSRDDGTTWDNGTWSDDDHVTGVAFGSNSFIGVSSTYLTKSTDNGSNWVRGCSGVRVYDMAFGNNKFVGSGAEGAIQISDNGSGCSTPSGSGSRTTEETLYGITFGNNRFLTVGSDGWLSITGDNGNNFTALTIPTGANHLYSTAYGNNIFVAVGSKSVVVSDNDFSEDPILKANSYTFNDVTFGNGVFVAVGNDEIIYTSTDGDDWTKVHGK
;
A
#
# COMPACT_ATOMS: atom_id res chain seq x y z
N LYS A 1 3.11 -17.09 25.97
CA LYS A 1 3.13 -16.03 27.02
C LYS A 1 1.77 -15.33 27.18
N ASN A 2 0.66 -16.07 27.09
CA ASN A 2 -0.72 -15.55 27.16
C ASN A 2 -1.43 -16.02 28.44
N ARG A 3 -0.86 -15.80 29.63
CA ARG A 3 -1.47 -16.23 30.89
C ARG A 3 -1.85 -15.11 31.87
N LEU A 4 -1.78 -13.84 31.46
CA LEU A 4 -1.98 -12.71 32.41
C LEU A 4 -3.24 -11.85 32.17
N LEU A 5 -3.99 -12.02 31.07
CA LEU A 5 -5.22 -11.26 30.83
C LEU A 5 -6.51 -11.89 31.41
N PHE A 6 -6.54 -13.19 31.64
CA PHE A 6 -7.71 -13.89 32.15
C PHE A 6 -8.11 -13.57 33.60
N PRO A 7 -7.18 -13.30 34.56
CA PRO A 7 -7.58 -13.01 35.95
C PRO A 7 -8.19 -11.64 36.16
N ILE A 8 -7.86 -10.65 35.33
CA ILE A 8 -8.32 -9.26 35.54
C ILE A 8 -9.78 -9.08 35.13
N ILE A 9 -10.23 -9.76 34.08
CA ILE A 9 -11.63 -9.70 33.61
C ILE A 9 -12.57 -10.42 34.62
N PHE A 10 -12.11 -11.50 35.23
CA PHE A 10 -12.90 -12.22 36.27
C PHE A 10 -13.04 -11.43 37.58
N ALA A 11 -12.03 -10.64 37.95
CA ALA A 11 -12.08 -9.82 39.16
C ALA A 11 -13.09 -8.66 39.06
N PHE A 12 -13.26 -8.07 37.87
CA PHE A 12 -14.25 -7.02 37.66
C PHE A 12 -15.70 -7.52 37.69
N ILE A 13 -15.97 -8.75 37.23
CA ILE A 13 -17.33 -9.34 37.26
C ILE A 13 -17.74 -9.70 38.68
N PHE A 14 -16.85 -10.14 39.54
CA PHE A 14 -17.17 -10.49 40.93
C PHE A 14 -17.30 -9.24 41.86
N SER A 15 -16.60 -8.15 41.57
CA SER A 15 -16.70 -6.93 42.34
C SER A 15 -18.04 -6.17 42.07
N ALA A 16 -18.60 -6.31 40.88
CA ALA A 16 -19.85 -5.67 40.52
C ALA A 16 -21.11 -6.39 41.06
N CYS A 17 -20.99 -7.65 41.47
CA CYS A 17 -22.12 -8.44 41.99
C CYS A 17 -22.36 -8.33 43.49
N SER A 18 -21.44 -7.74 44.28
CA SER A 18 -21.60 -7.69 45.76
C SER A 18 -22.44 -6.55 46.30
N ASP A 19 -22.72 -5.51 45.47
CA ASP A 19 -23.43 -4.30 45.95
C ASP A 19 -24.71 -3.96 45.16
N PHE A 20 -25.23 -4.88 44.33
CA PHE A 20 -26.38 -4.60 43.49
C PHE A 20 -27.69 -5.07 44.12
N SER A 21 -28.48 -4.13 44.64
CA SER A 21 -29.85 -4.32 45.14
C SER A 21 -30.94 -3.93 44.11
N GLY A 22 -30.56 -3.92 42.80
CA GLY A 22 -31.46 -3.57 41.69
C GLY A 22 -32.41 -4.71 41.30
N ASN A 23 -33.49 -4.40 40.59
CA ASN A 23 -34.38 -5.40 40.04
C ASN A 23 -33.71 -6.12 38.82
N GLU A 24 -34.29 -7.23 38.36
CA GLU A 24 -33.73 -8.07 37.30
C GLU A 24 -33.46 -7.29 35.98
N ASP A 25 -34.30 -6.32 35.66
CA ASP A 25 -34.18 -5.50 34.44
C ASP A 25 -32.95 -4.57 34.48
N GLU A 26 -32.60 -4.00 35.65
CA GLU A 26 -31.39 -3.17 35.82
C GLU A 26 -30.15 -3.98 35.77
N VAL A 27 -30.13 -5.22 36.29
CA VAL A 27 -29.01 -6.16 36.20
C VAL A 27 -28.79 -6.56 34.76
N GLU A 28 -29.84 -6.92 34.03
CA GLU A 28 -29.76 -7.30 32.64
C GLU A 28 -29.24 -6.13 31.75
N ALA A 29 -29.69 -4.90 32.00
CA ALA A 29 -29.23 -3.72 31.29
C ALA A 29 -27.72 -3.44 31.55
N SER A 30 -27.24 -3.68 32.77
CA SER A 30 -25.83 -3.50 33.14
C SER A 30 -24.91 -4.57 32.54
N LEU A 31 -25.42 -5.78 32.30
CA LEU A 31 -24.62 -6.92 31.72
C LEU A 31 -24.54 -6.87 30.20
N LYS A 32 -25.48 -6.25 29.49
CA LYS A 32 -25.47 -6.11 28.02
C LYS A 32 -24.19 -5.48 27.45
N PRO A 33 -23.64 -4.38 28.00
CA PRO A 33 -22.37 -3.82 27.54
C PRO A 33 -21.18 -4.79 27.73
N VAL A 34 -21.14 -5.49 28.88
CA VAL A 34 -20.08 -6.44 29.20
C VAL A 34 -20.13 -7.66 28.26
N ALA A 35 -21.33 -8.18 27.98
CA ALA A 35 -21.53 -9.29 27.05
C ALA A 35 -21.14 -8.90 25.61
N LYS A 36 -21.49 -7.67 25.20
CA LYS A 36 -21.12 -7.12 23.89
C LYS A 36 -19.60 -6.95 23.77
N GLN A 37 -18.95 -6.47 24.81
CA GLN A 37 -17.51 -6.30 24.84
C GLN A 37 -16.78 -7.66 24.85
N LYS A 38 -17.27 -8.65 25.62
CA LYS A 38 -16.75 -10.01 25.63
C LYS A 38 -16.85 -10.67 24.25
N LYS A 39 -18.01 -10.55 23.59
CA LYS A 39 -18.21 -11.06 22.24
C LYS A 39 -17.24 -10.40 21.24
N LYS A 40 -17.04 -9.08 21.31
CA LYS A 40 -16.08 -8.35 20.47
C LYS A 40 -14.63 -8.86 20.70
N VAL A 41 -14.21 -9.08 21.96
CA VAL A 41 -12.87 -9.61 22.28
C VAL A 41 -12.72 -11.04 21.79
N GLU A 42 -13.74 -11.88 21.88
CA GLU A 42 -13.71 -13.27 21.36
C GLU A 42 -13.67 -13.28 19.83
N GLU A 43 -14.40 -12.40 19.15
CA GLU A 43 -14.35 -12.23 17.69
C GLU A 43 -12.97 -11.74 17.22
N GLU A 44 -12.37 -10.77 17.90
CA GLU A 44 -11.01 -10.30 17.62
C GLU A 44 -9.97 -11.40 17.86
N ALA A 45 -10.12 -12.21 18.91
CA ALA A 45 -9.19 -13.30 19.24
C ALA A 45 -9.19 -14.45 18.22
N THR A 46 -10.28 -14.62 17.45
CA THR A 46 -10.43 -15.65 16.42
C THR A 46 -10.28 -15.11 14.99
N ARG A 47 -10.12 -13.79 14.83
CA ARG A 47 -9.97 -13.15 13.53
C ARG A 47 -8.62 -13.53 12.92
N THR A 48 -8.65 -13.99 11.67
CA THR A 48 -7.45 -14.14 10.85
C THR A 48 -7.17 -12.82 10.16
N TYR A 49 -5.99 -12.29 10.38
CA TYR A 49 -5.49 -11.10 9.71
C TYR A 49 -4.62 -11.54 8.53
N TYR A 50 -4.70 -10.82 7.44
CA TYR A 50 -3.93 -11.07 6.22
C TYR A 50 -3.09 -9.84 5.92
N ASP A 51 -1.92 -10.04 5.31
CA ASP A 51 -1.07 -8.94 4.93
C ASP A 51 -1.76 -8.08 3.86
N LEU A 52 -1.64 -6.76 4.00
CA LEU A 52 -2.03 -5.79 2.98
C LEU A 52 -0.77 -5.39 2.22
N ASN A 53 -0.81 -5.53 0.90
CA ASN A 53 0.35 -5.35 0.03
C ASN A 53 0.31 -4.04 -0.73
N GLY A 54 -0.86 -3.58 -1.15
CA GLY A 54 -1.06 -2.36 -1.93
C GLY A 54 -2.17 -1.47 -1.39
N ILE A 55 -2.02 -0.16 -1.56
CA ILE A 55 -3.04 0.83 -1.20
C ILE A 55 -3.05 2.00 -2.19
N THR A 56 -4.23 2.46 -2.57
CA THR A 56 -4.39 3.68 -3.35
C THR A 56 -5.54 4.55 -2.87
N PHE A 57 -5.56 5.80 -3.33
CA PHE A 57 -6.64 6.75 -3.06
C PHE A 57 -7.27 7.24 -4.37
N GLY A 58 -8.58 7.22 -4.41
CA GLY A 58 -9.37 7.75 -5.53
C GLY A 58 -10.81 7.97 -5.14
N ASN A 59 -11.50 8.90 -5.78
CA ASN A 59 -12.90 9.23 -5.51
C ASN A 59 -13.24 9.36 -4.01
N ASN A 60 -12.39 10.07 -3.24
CA ASN A 60 -12.50 10.23 -1.77
C ASN A 60 -12.47 8.91 -0.97
N THR A 61 -12.03 7.81 -1.56
CA THR A 61 -11.96 6.49 -0.91
C THR A 61 -10.52 5.98 -0.95
N PHE A 62 -10.03 5.50 0.19
CA PHE A 62 -8.84 4.66 0.25
C PHE A 62 -9.27 3.21 0.04
N VAL A 63 -8.53 2.49 -0.80
CA VAL A 63 -8.74 1.05 -1.02
C VAL A 63 -7.40 0.35 -0.86
N ALA A 64 -7.34 -0.61 0.08
CA ALA A 64 -6.18 -1.46 0.33
C ALA A 64 -6.48 -2.91 -0.05
N VAL A 65 -5.49 -3.59 -0.63
CA VAL A 65 -5.60 -4.97 -1.11
C VAL A 65 -4.44 -5.82 -0.61
N GLY A 66 -4.61 -7.15 -0.58
CA GLY A 66 -3.54 -8.02 -0.10
C GLY A 66 -3.82 -9.52 -0.22
N GLU A 67 -3.23 -10.29 0.71
CA GLU A 67 -3.30 -11.75 0.75
C GLU A 67 -4.74 -12.28 0.69
N LYS A 68 -4.92 -13.43 0.03
CA LYS A 68 -6.21 -14.12 -0.11
C LYS A 68 -7.32 -13.24 -0.70
N GLY A 69 -6.96 -12.26 -1.54
CA GLY A 69 -7.90 -11.32 -2.13
C GLY A 69 -8.53 -10.37 -1.10
N THR A 70 -7.84 -10.11 0.00
CA THR A 70 -8.33 -9.18 1.03
C THR A 70 -8.48 -7.79 0.45
N VAL A 71 -9.62 -7.15 0.74
CA VAL A 71 -9.92 -5.76 0.39
C VAL A 71 -10.38 -5.03 1.65
N ARG A 72 -9.90 -3.80 1.83
CA ARG A 72 -10.32 -2.86 2.88
C ARG A 72 -10.60 -1.51 2.24
N THR A 73 -11.69 -0.87 2.64
CA THR A 73 -12.10 0.44 2.12
C THR A 73 -12.31 1.43 3.25
N SER A 74 -11.97 2.68 3.00
CA SER A 74 -12.25 3.80 3.91
C SER A 74 -12.69 5.03 3.13
N SER A 75 -13.86 5.57 3.48
CA SER A 75 -14.42 6.81 2.91
C SER A 75 -14.36 7.99 3.88
N ASP A 76 -13.67 7.85 5.01
CA ASP A 76 -13.56 8.83 6.09
C ASP A 76 -12.10 9.22 6.38
N ASN A 77 -11.29 9.36 5.33
CA ASN A 77 -9.87 9.72 5.39
C ASN A 77 -9.00 8.73 6.18
N GLY A 78 -9.33 7.44 6.09
CA GLY A 78 -8.57 6.39 6.75
C GLY A 78 -8.89 6.20 8.23
N ALA A 79 -9.88 6.91 8.79
CA ALA A 79 -10.22 6.83 10.21
C ALA A 79 -10.88 5.49 10.58
N THR A 80 -11.75 4.96 9.71
CA THR A 80 -12.35 3.63 9.87
C THR A 80 -12.26 2.82 8.58
N TRP A 81 -12.27 1.49 8.70
CA TRP A 81 -12.06 0.57 7.60
C TRP A 81 -13.11 -0.54 7.57
N ASP A 82 -13.75 -0.69 6.43
CA ASP A 82 -14.73 -1.73 6.16
C ASP A 82 -14.13 -2.87 5.32
N ASN A 83 -14.76 -4.04 5.40
CA ASN A 83 -14.43 -5.15 4.52
C ASN A 83 -15.05 -4.91 3.13
N GLY A 84 -14.20 -4.76 2.12
CA GLY A 84 -14.65 -4.85 0.73
C GLY A 84 -15.00 -6.29 0.33
N THR A 85 -15.75 -6.44 -0.75
CA THR A 85 -16.06 -7.75 -1.32
C THR A 85 -14.81 -8.30 -2.03
N ARG A 86 -14.44 -9.54 -1.72
CA ARG A 86 -13.31 -10.20 -2.40
C ARG A 86 -13.72 -10.60 -3.81
N GLY A 87 -12.99 -10.12 -4.82
CA GLY A 87 -13.16 -10.55 -6.21
C GLY A 87 -12.41 -11.84 -6.54
N THR A 88 -11.49 -12.27 -5.67
CA THR A 88 -10.60 -13.43 -5.85
C THR A 88 -10.18 -14.02 -4.52
N THR A 89 -9.55 -15.19 -4.56
CA THR A 89 -8.77 -15.77 -3.44
C THR A 89 -7.26 -15.75 -3.70
N SER A 90 -6.83 -15.24 -4.86
CA SER A 90 -5.41 -15.01 -5.17
C SER A 90 -4.89 -13.84 -4.35
N GLU A 91 -3.59 -13.82 -4.14
CA GLU A 91 -2.91 -12.67 -3.56
C GLU A 91 -3.00 -11.47 -4.52
N LEU A 92 -3.34 -10.31 -3.97
CA LEU A 92 -3.29 -9.02 -4.66
C LEU A 92 -2.03 -8.30 -4.20
N ASN A 93 -1.23 -7.83 -5.16
CA ASN A 93 0.07 -7.23 -4.91
C ASN A 93 0.00 -5.71 -4.89
N GLU A 94 -0.78 -5.12 -5.82
CA GLU A 94 -0.81 -3.67 -6.00
C GLU A 94 -2.18 -3.22 -6.51
N ILE A 95 -2.48 -1.92 -6.32
CA ILE A 95 -3.72 -1.29 -6.74
C ILE A 95 -3.47 0.15 -7.21
N ALA A 96 -4.10 0.54 -8.31
CA ALA A 96 -4.10 1.91 -8.81
C ALA A 96 -5.52 2.42 -9.04
N TYR A 97 -5.67 3.75 -9.05
CA TYR A 97 -6.91 4.42 -9.40
C TYR A 97 -6.72 5.35 -10.60
N GLY A 98 -7.65 5.31 -11.52
CA GLY A 98 -7.70 6.21 -12.66
C GLY A 98 -8.99 6.06 -13.45
N ASP A 99 -9.41 7.12 -14.11
CA ASP A 99 -10.64 7.16 -14.92
C ASP A 99 -11.85 6.54 -14.19
N SER A 100 -12.05 6.96 -12.92
CA SER A 100 -13.14 6.51 -12.03
C SER A 100 -13.17 4.99 -11.78
N THR A 101 -12.02 4.33 -11.89
CA THR A 101 -11.90 2.88 -11.72
C THR A 101 -10.71 2.55 -10.84
N PHE A 102 -10.90 1.66 -9.85
CA PHE A 102 -9.83 0.98 -9.14
C PHE A 102 -9.44 -0.27 -9.91
N VAL A 103 -8.15 -0.49 -10.07
CA VAL A 103 -7.61 -1.71 -10.71
C VAL A 103 -6.60 -2.34 -9.76
N ALA A 104 -6.84 -3.58 -9.36
CA ALA A 104 -5.95 -4.37 -8.53
C ALA A 104 -5.32 -5.51 -9.34
N VAL A 105 -4.05 -5.77 -9.14
CA VAL A 105 -3.27 -6.80 -9.82
C VAL A 105 -2.62 -7.75 -8.82
N GLY A 106 -2.27 -8.96 -9.26
CA GLY A 106 -1.69 -9.92 -8.34
C GLY A 106 -1.16 -11.19 -8.98
N GLU A 107 -1.15 -12.24 -8.15
CA GLU A 107 -0.69 -13.56 -8.56
C GLU A 107 -1.56 -14.20 -9.65
N ARG A 108 -0.94 -15.12 -10.43
CA ARG A 108 -1.62 -15.96 -11.43
C ARG A 108 -2.42 -15.13 -12.44
N GLY A 109 -1.83 -14.04 -12.91
CA GLY A 109 -2.46 -13.17 -13.89
C GLY A 109 -3.73 -12.48 -13.38
N THR A 110 -3.90 -12.35 -12.07
CA THR A 110 -5.07 -11.69 -11.50
C THR A 110 -5.10 -10.21 -11.85
N HIS A 111 -6.16 -9.79 -12.52
CA HIS A 111 -6.49 -8.40 -12.82
C HIS A 111 -7.94 -8.18 -12.44
N LEU A 112 -8.20 -7.35 -11.45
CA LEU A 112 -9.54 -6.99 -11.00
C LEU A 112 -9.79 -5.50 -11.24
N TYR A 113 -11.04 -5.12 -11.49
CA TYR A 113 -11.43 -3.71 -11.53
C TYR A 113 -12.73 -3.47 -10.79
N SER A 114 -12.84 -2.29 -10.17
CA SER A 114 -14.02 -1.83 -9.44
C SER A 114 -14.39 -0.41 -9.90
N ARG A 115 -15.68 -0.18 -10.14
CA ARG A 115 -16.27 1.12 -10.50
C ARG A 115 -17.19 1.68 -9.42
N ASP A 116 -17.18 1.08 -8.25
CA ASP A 116 -18.02 1.40 -7.10
C ASP A 116 -17.21 1.50 -5.79
N ASP A 117 -16.05 2.17 -5.91
CA ASP A 117 -15.16 2.51 -4.79
C ASP A 117 -14.66 1.28 -4.01
N GLY A 118 -14.38 0.18 -4.72
CA GLY A 118 -13.86 -1.04 -4.13
C GLY A 118 -14.92 -1.93 -3.46
N THR A 119 -16.22 -1.60 -3.61
CA THR A 119 -17.32 -2.37 -3.02
C THR A 119 -17.50 -3.71 -3.71
N THR A 120 -17.49 -3.72 -5.04
CA THR A 120 -17.53 -4.95 -5.86
C THR A 120 -16.42 -4.96 -6.91
N TRP A 121 -16.05 -6.17 -7.36
CA TRP A 121 -14.94 -6.37 -8.27
C TRP A 121 -15.31 -7.32 -9.41
N ASP A 122 -14.97 -6.90 -10.62
CA ASP A 122 -15.04 -7.71 -11.82
C ASP A 122 -13.65 -8.21 -12.22
N ASN A 123 -13.58 -9.35 -12.92
CA ASN A 123 -12.31 -9.87 -13.44
C ASN A 123 -11.99 -9.23 -14.79
N GLY A 124 -10.79 -8.71 -14.92
CA GLY A 124 -10.21 -8.35 -16.21
C GLY A 124 -9.87 -9.58 -17.04
N THR A 125 -10.00 -9.46 -18.35
CA THR A 125 -9.63 -10.54 -19.28
C THR A 125 -8.13 -10.53 -19.54
N TRP A 126 -7.43 -11.55 -19.04
CA TRP A 126 -6.01 -11.79 -19.26
C TRP A 126 -5.74 -13.28 -19.40
N SER A 127 -4.81 -13.68 -20.27
CA SER A 127 -4.60 -15.09 -20.64
C SER A 127 -3.34 -15.73 -20.09
N ASP A 128 -2.55 -14.98 -19.30
CA ASP A 128 -1.27 -15.43 -18.79
C ASP A 128 -1.31 -15.59 -17.26
N ASP A 129 -0.57 -16.57 -16.72
CA ASP A 129 -0.53 -16.86 -15.27
C ASP A 129 0.62 -16.14 -14.56
N ASP A 130 1.26 -15.15 -15.19
CA ASP A 130 2.37 -14.41 -14.60
C ASP A 130 1.96 -13.58 -13.38
N HIS A 131 2.90 -13.42 -12.46
CA HIS A 131 2.75 -12.49 -11.34
C HIS A 131 2.84 -11.05 -11.83
N VAL A 132 1.84 -10.24 -11.54
CA VAL A 132 1.85 -8.81 -11.74
C VAL A 132 2.12 -8.15 -10.39
N THR A 133 3.23 -7.43 -10.26
CA THR A 133 3.74 -6.91 -8.98
C THR A 133 3.38 -5.45 -8.75
N GLY A 134 3.18 -4.67 -9.81
CA GLY A 134 2.86 -3.26 -9.75
C GLY A 134 1.81 -2.86 -10.78
N VAL A 135 1.11 -1.76 -10.55
CA VAL A 135 0.18 -1.16 -11.51
C VAL A 135 0.17 0.36 -11.39
N ALA A 136 0.20 1.05 -12.51
CA ALA A 136 0.07 2.51 -12.57
C ALA A 136 -0.96 2.95 -13.60
N PHE A 137 -1.59 4.12 -13.36
CA PHE A 137 -2.49 4.76 -14.31
C PHE A 137 -1.88 6.04 -14.88
N GLY A 138 -1.96 6.19 -16.17
CA GLY A 138 -1.53 7.40 -16.87
C GLY A 138 -1.84 7.33 -18.36
N SER A 139 -1.85 8.44 -19.05
CA SER A 139 -2.16 8.50 -20.49
C SER A 139 -3.40 7.67 -20.87
N ASN A 140 -4.46 7.75 -20.04
CA ASN A 140 -5.72 7.01 -20.20
C ASN A 140 -5.53 5.48 -20.30
N SER A 141 -4.54 4.93 -19.62
CA SER A 141 -4.25 3.50 -19.61
C SER A 141 -3.78 3.04 -18.25
N PHE A 142 -4.15 1.82 -17.87
CA PHE A 142 -3.48 1.10 -16.79
C PHE A 142 -2.32 0.30 -17.35
N ILE A 143 -1.17 0.37 -16.69
CA ILE A 143 0.01 -0.41 -17.02
C ILE A 143 0.32 -1.30 -15.83
N GLY A 144 0.21 -2.60 -15.99
CA GLY A 144 0.63 -3.61 -15.02
C GLY A 144 2.07 -4.02 -15.28
N VAL A 145 2.78 -4.36 -14.22
CA VAL A 145 4.20 -4.71 -14.23
C VAL A 145 4.37 -6.16 -13.84
N SER A 146 4.95 -6.97 -14.71
CA SER A 146 5.47 -8.29 -14.35
C SER A 146 7.01 -8.33 -14.46
N SER A 147 7.62 -9.39 -14.00
CA SER A 147 9.08 -9.55 -14.04
C SER A 147 9.66 -9.64 -15.45
N THR A 148 8.83 -9.85 -16.47
CA THR A 148 9.27 -10.14 -17.85
C THR A 148 8.70 -9.21 -18.91
N TYR A 149 7.55 -8.59 -18.64
CA TYR A 149 6.89 -7.68 -19.58
C TYR A 149 5.93 -6.73 -18.83
N LEU A 150 5.48 -5.70 -19.53
CA LEU A 150 4.36 -4.89 -19.09
C LEU A 150 3.04 -5.43 -19.63
N THR A 151 1.96 -5.25 -18.90
CA THR A 151 0.59 -5.45 -19.39
C THR A 151 -0.09 -4.09 -19.54
N LYS A 152 -1.03 -3.97 -20.45
CA LYS A 152 -1.71 -2.71 -20.72
C LYS A 152 -3.22 -2.93 -20.88
N SER A 153 -3.99 -2.06 -20.22
CA SER A 153 -5.42 -1.90 -20.46
C SER A 153 -5.75 -0.46 -20.85
N THR A 154 -6.60 -0.29 -21.87
CA THR A 154 -7.11 1.01 -22.33
C THR A 154 -8.62 1.14 -22.14
N ASP A 155 -9.22 0.21 -21.40
CA ASP A 155 -10.67 0.11 -21.15
C ASP A 155 -10.96 -0.13 -19.67
N ASN A 156 -10.22 0.58 -18.82
CA ASN A 156 -10.42 0.61 -17.38
C ASN A 156 -10.32 -0.78 -16.72
N GLY A 157 -9.28 -1.54 -17.10
CA GLY A 157 -8.98 -2.83 -16.50
C GLY A 157 -9.77 -4.02 -17.04
N SER A 158 -10.70 -3.79 -17.97
CA SER A 158 -11.57 -4.88 -18.49
C SER A 158 -10.83 -5.86 -19.39
N ASN A 159 -9.98 -5.36 -20.30
CA ASN A 159 -9.16 -6.18 -21.19
C ASN A 159 -7.70 -5.76 -21.12
N TRP A 160 -6.84 -6.75 -21.13
CA TRP A 160 -5.40 -6.54 -21.02
C TRP A 160 -4.66 -7.15 -22.21
N VAL A 161 -3.63 -6.47 -22.67
CA VAL A 161 -2.74 -6.92 -23.73
C VAL A 161 -1.30 -6.87 -23.24
N ARG A 162 -0.44 -7.70 -23.81
CA ARG A 162 0.99 -7.66 -23.54
C ARG A 162 1.59 -6.38 -24.13
N GLY A 163 2.31 -5.64 -23.29
CA GLY A 163 3.12 -4.48 -23.67
C GLY A 163 4.54 -4.89 -24.07
N CYS A 164 5.51 -4.03 -23.76
CA CYS A 164 6.92 -4.34 -24.02
C CYS A 164 7.45 -5.44 -23.09
N SER A 165 8.46 -6.16 -23.55
CA SER A 165 9.11 -7.26 -22.85
C SER A 165 10.57 -6.95 -22.51
N GLY A 166 11.19 -7.81 -21.68
CA GLY A 166 12.58 -7.63 -21.24
C GLY A 166 12.73 -6.64 -20.10
N VAL A 167 11.64 -6.27 -19.46
CA VAL A 167 11.63 -5.42 -18.26
C VAL A 167 12.05 -6.24 -17.03
N ARG A 168 12.70 -5.56 -16.06
CA ARG A 168 13.12 -6.16 -14.78
C ARG A 168 12.68 -5.26 -13.63
N VAL A 169 11.49 -4.65 -13.76
CA VAL A 169 10.94 -3.71 -12.80
C VAL A 169 9.87 -4.39 -11.94
N TYR A 170 9.68 -3.87 -10.74
CA TYR A 170 8.71 -4.36 -9.75
C TYR A 170 7.57 -3.39 -9.54
N ASP A 171 7.84 -2.11 -9.70
CA ASP A 171 6.88 -1.04 -9.53
C ASP A 171 7.02 0.02 -10.63
N MET A 172 5.97 0.84 -10.79
CA MET A 172 5.90 1.86 -11.85
C MET A 172 5.07 3.05 -11.41
N ALA A 173 5.57 4.25 -11.67
CA ALA A 173 4.85 5.50 -11.50
C ALA A 173 4.66 6.24 -12.82
N PHE A 174 3.61 7.08 -12.89
CA PHE A 174 3.36 7.96 -14.03
C PHE A 174 3.53 9.42 -13.63
N GLY A 175 4.28 10.16 -14.42
CA GLY A 175 4.49 11.58 -14.26
C GLY A 175 5.13 12.19 -15.51
N ASN A 176 4.89 13.46 -15.76
CA ASN A 176 5.41 14.19 -16.94
C ASN A 176 5.21 13.43 -18.26
N ASN A 177 4.02 12.82 -18.44
CA ASN A 177 3.66 11.99 -19.60
C ASN A 177 4.58 10.78 -19.84
N LYS A 178 5.22 10.27 -18.80
CA LYS A 178 6.06 9.06 -18.84
C LYS A 178 5.66 8.10 -17.74
N PHE A 179 5.67 6.83 -18.06
CA PHE A 179 5.76 5.76 -17.08
C PHE A 179 7.23 5.50 -16.81
N VAL A 180 7.62 5.47 -15.56
CA VAL A 180 8.98 5.11 -15.11
C VAL A 180 8.84 3.98 -14.11
N GLY A 181 9.50 2.86 -14.38
CA GLY A 181 9.53 1.69 -13.51
C GLY A 181 10.90 1.49 -12.87
N SER A 182 10.90 0.94 -11.67
CA SER A 182 12.09 0.61 -10.88
C SER A 182 12.11 -0.87 -10.52
N GLY A 183 13.31 -1.49 -10.39
CA GLY A 183 13.35 -2.93 -10.15
C GLY A 183 14.70 -3.51 -9.78
N ALA A 184 14.91 -4.76 -10.18
CA ALA A 184 16.07 -5.58 -9.83
C ALA A 184 17.39 -4.93 -10.23
N GLU A 185 18.39 -4.98 -9.34
CA GLU A 185 19.74 -4.50 -9.60
C GLU A 185 19.77 -3.06 -10.14
N GLY A 186 18.92 -2.18 -9.58
CA GLY A 186 18.83 -0.79 -10.00
C GLY A 186 18.20 -0.56 -11.38
N ALA A 187 17.48 -1.54 -11.92
CA ALA A 187 16.87 -1.43 -13.24
C ALA A 187 15.87 -0.28 -13.30
N ILE A 188 15.95 0.51 -14.36
CA ILE A 188 14.98 1.57 -14.69
C ILE A 188 14.42 1.29 -16.08
N GLN A 189 13.12 1.41 -16.22
CA GLN A 189 12.39 1.27 -17.47
C GLN A 189 11.54 2.51 -17.71
N ILE A 190 11.57 3.04 -18.93
CA ILE A 190 10.78 4.21 -19.33
C ILE A 190 9.84 3.80 -20.47
N SER A 191 8.59 4.26 -20.39
CA SER A 191 7.60 4.05 -21.45
C SER A 191 6.66 5.26 -21.56
N ASP A 192 6.24 5.57 -22.77
CA ASP A 192 5.23 6.62 -23.01
C ASP A 192 3.81 6.10 -22.76
N ASN A 193 3.57 4.83 -23.04
CA ASN A 193 2.22 4.27 -23.06
C ASN A 193 2.15 2.76 -22.78
N GLY A 194 3.20 2.16 -22.23
CA GLY A 194 3.27 0.72 -21.91
C GLY A 194 3.50 -0.21 -23.11
N SER A 195 3.42 0.29 -24.35
CA SER A 195 3.61 -0.57 -25.56
C SER A 195 5.05 -0.61 -26.03
N GLY A 196 5.79 0.47 -25.88
CA GLY A 196 7.23 0.56 -26.16
C GLY A 196 7.97 0.93 -24.91
N CYS A 197 9.11 0.26 -24.66
CA CYS A 197 9.95 0.54 -23.51
C CYS A 197 11.37 0.92 -23.96
N SER A 198 11.96 1.80 -23.20
CA SER A 198 13.38 2.14 -23.31
C SER A 198 14.03 2.09 -21.92
N THR A 199 15.31 1.78 -21.89
CA THR A 199 16.15 2.01 -20.71
C THR A 199 16.78 3.40 -20.83
N PRO A 200 17.17 4.05 -19.72
CA PRO A 200 17.91 5.31 -19.78
C PRO A 200 19.11 5.22 -20.72
N SER A 201 19.30 6.25 -21.55
CA SER A 201 20.34 6.27 -22.58
C SER A 201 21.74 6.66 -22.06
N GLY A 202 21.88 6.95 -20.77
CA GLY A 202 23.14 7.24 -20.09
C GLY A 202 23.89 5.99 -19.64
N SER A 203 25.05 6.14 -19.03
CA SER A 203 25.87 5.07 -18.43
C SER A 203 25.17 4.30 -17.29
N GLY A 204 23.87 4.50 -17.08
CA GLY A 204 23.06 4.01 -16.02
C GLY A 204 21.70 3.49 -16.44
N SER A 205 21.66 2.39 -17.25
CA SER A 205 20.46 1.53 -17.23
C SER A 205 20.23 0.92 -15.83
N ARG A 206 21.19 1.09 -14.94
CA ARG A 206 21.16 0.77 -13.50
C ARG A 206 21.59 1.99 -12.70
N THR A 207 20.81 2.38 -11.74
CA THR A 207 21.12 3.50 -10.81
C THR A 207 22.03 3.04 -9.68
N THR A 208 22.05 1.73 -9.41
CA THR A 208 22.73 1.06 -8.30
C THR A 208 22.80 -0.44 -8.61
N GLU A 209 23.48 -1.22 -7.78
CA GLU A 209 23.35 -2.70 -7.73
C GLU A 209 22.25 -3.15 -6.76
N GLU A 210 21.67 -2.19 -6.00
CA GLU A 210 20.59 -2.46 -5.08
C GLU A 210 19.27 -2.74 -5.81
N THR A 211 18.40 -3.52 -5.19
CA THR A 211 17.04 -3.73 -5.68
C THR A 211 16.17 -2.54 -5.33
N LEU A 212 15.50 -1.96 -6.32
CA LEU A 212 14.53 -0.89 -6.16
C LEU A 212 13.13 -1.49 -6.10
N TYR A 213 12.43 -1.30 -4.97
CA TYR A 213 11.13 -1.90 -4.74
C TYR A 213 9.97 -0.98 -5.11
N GLY A 214 10.09 0.32 -4.82
CA GLY A 214 9.03 1.29 -5.03
C GLY A 214 9.49 2.52 -5.79
N ILE A 215 8.53 3.18 -6.45
CA ILE A 215 8.74 4.44 -7.15
C ILE A 215 7.49 5.32 -7.06
N THR A 216 7.68 6.62 -6.85
CA THR A 216 6.59 7.60 -6.92
C THR A 216 7.00 8.83 -7.74
N PHE A 217 5.98 9.57 -8.19
CA PHE A 217 6.16 10.86 -8.85
C PHE A 217 5.55 11.97 -8.00
N GLY A 218 6.33 12.99 -7.73
CA GLY A 218 5.89 14.19 -7.02
C GLY A 218 6.83 15.36 -7.29
N ASN A 219 6.34 16.58 -7.21
CA ASN A 219 7.11 17.79 -7.45
C ASN A 219 8.01 17.73 -8.71
N ASN A 220 7.47 17.27 -9.83
CA ASN A 220 8.19 17.09 -11.11
C ASN A 220 9.39 16.12 -11.05
N ARG A 221 9.42 15.20 -10.08
CA ARG A 221 10.53 14.27 -9.87
C ARG A 221 10.00 12.86 -9.64
N PHE A 222 10.78 11.86 -10.04
CA PHE A 222 10.58 10.49 -9.59
C PHE A 222 11.55 10.20 -8.45
N LEU A 223 11.03 9.62 -7.37
CA LEU A 223 11.81 9.08 -6.27
C LEU A 223 11.71 7.56 -6.30
N THR A 224 12.85 6.86 -6.26
CA THR A 224 12.90 5.41 -6.08
C THR A 224 13.46 5.04 -4.72
N VAL A 225 12.94 3.95 -4.16
CA VAL A 225 13.35 3.41 -2.87
C VAL A 225 13.66 1.92 -2.99
N GLY A 226 14.50 1.40 -2.10
CA GLY A 226 14.95 0.01 -2.26
C GLY A 226 15.62 -0.63 -1.06
N SER A 227 16.43 -1.67 -1.36
CA SER A 227 17.17 -2.41 -0.35
C SER A 227 18.13 -1.51 0.43
N ASP A 228 18.33 -1.90 1.70
CA ASP A 228 19.24 -1.22 2.65
C ASP A 228 19.02 0.29 2.77
N GLY A 229 17.74 0.72 2.63
CA GLY A 229 17.33 2.11 2.74
C GLY A 229 17.68 2.97 1.53
N TRP A 230 18.02 2.35 0.38
CA TRP A 230 18.39 3.08 -0.83
C TRP A 230 17.32 4.09 -1.27
N LEU A 231 17.79 5.27 -1.63
CA LEU A 231 16.99 6.38 -2.14
C LEU A 231 17.70 6.98 -3.36
N SER A 232 16.97 7.20 -4.46
CA SER A 232 17.48 7.99 -5.57
C SER A 232 16.39 8.78 -6.28
N ILE A 233 16.75 9.91 -6.87
CA ILE A 233 15.81 10.87 -7.44
C ILE A 233 16.22 11.31 -8.85
N THR A 234 15.24 11.60 -9.69
CA THR A 234 15.47 12.20 -11.00
C THR A 234 14.47 13.33 -11.29
N GLY A 235 14.94 14.39 -11.93
CA GLY A 235 14.10 15.48 -12.46
C GLY A 235 14.00 15.47 -13.99
N ASP A 236 14.56 14.45 -14.67
CA ASP A 236 14.65 14.37 -16.13
C ASP A 236 13.85 13.19 -16.74
N ASN A 237 12.71 12.88 -16.13
CA ASN A 237 11.80 11.83 -16.58
C ASN A 237 12.42 10.41 -16.59
N GLY A 238 13.29 10.13 -15.62
CA GLY A 238 13.87 8.81 -15.44
C GLY A 238 15.17 8.56 -16.21
N ASN A 239 15.74 9.56 -16.90
CA ASN A 239 16.95 9.35 -17.67
C ASN A 239 18.23 9.29 -16.81
N ASN A 240 18.31 10.13 -15.77
CA ASN A 240 19.45 10.13 -14.84
C ASN A 240 18.93 10.21 -13.40
N PHE A 241 19.35 9.27 -12.58
CA PHE A 241 19.05 9.27 -11.14
C PHE A 241 20.27 9.70 -10.33
N THR A 242 20.03 10.49 -9.31
CA THR A 242 21.02 10.89 -8.32
C THR A 242 20.72 10.19 -7.00
N ALA A 243 21.70 9.45 -6.47
CA ALA A 243 21.57 8.85 -5.15
C ALA A 243 21.46 9.92 -4.07
N LEU A 244 20.60 9.70 -3.09
CA LEU A 244 20.45 10.56 -1.92
C LEU A 244 21.22 9.98 -0.75
N THR A 245 21.46 10.80 0.29
CA THR A 245 22.04 10.33 1.54
C THR A 245 21.10 9.32 2.20
N ILE A 246 21.59 8.11 2.47
CA ILE A 246 20.83 7.08 3.16
C ILE A 246 20.89 7.34 4.65
N PRO A 247 19.75 7.51 5.35
CA PRO A 247 19.75 7.68 6.80
C PRO A 247 20.34 6.46 7.51
N THR A 248 21.24 6.69 8.46
CA THR A 248 21.89 5.62 9.21
C THR A 248 20.87 4.74 9.94
N GLY A 249 20.89 3.43 9.68
CA GLY A 249 19.99 2.45 10.29
C GLY A 249 18.68 2.24 9.54
N ALA A 250 18.50 2.83 8.36
CA ALA A 250 17.38 2.51 7.48
C ALA A 250 17.50 1.05 6.99
N ASN A 251 16.39 0.33 7.03
CA ASN A 251 16.26 -1.02 6.44
C ASN A 251 15.67 -0.91 5.03
N HIS A 252 15.27 -2.04 4.44
CA HIS A 252 14.58 -2.06 3.14
C HIS A 252 13.37 -1.13 3.15
N LEU A 253 13.26 -0.29 2.13
CA LEU A 253 12.12 0.57 1.83
C LEU A 253 11.36 -0.04 0.67
N TYR A 254 10.05 -0.29 0.85
CA TYR A 254 9.24 -1.02 -0.11
C TYR A 254 8.39 -0.11 -0.99
N SER A 255 7.89 0.98 -0.43
CA SER A 255 7.02 1.92 -1.14
C SER A 255 7.29 3.37 -0.75
N THR A 256 6.83 4.30 -1.57
CA THR A 256 6.96 5.73 -1.35
C THR A 256 5.78 6.50 -1.91
N ALA A 257 5.37 7.58 -1.23
CA ALA A 257 4.32 8.48 -1.64
C ALA A 257 4.75 9.95 -1.54
N TYR A 258 4.11 10.80 -2.32
CA TYR A 258 4.28 12.26 -2.26
C TYR A 258 2.97 12.94 -1.89
N GLY A 259 3.02 13.84 -0.93
CA GLY A 259 1.88 14.65 -0.51
C GLY A 259 2.30 15.73 0.49
N ASN A 260 1.49 16.75 0.69
CA ASN A 260 1.79 17.86 1.62
C ASN A 260 3.20 18.45 1.43
N ASN A 261 3.74 18.45 0.21
CA ASN A 261 5.10 18.89 -0.14
C ASN A 261 6.23 18.09 0.53
N ILE A 262 5.99 16.84 0.89
CA ILE A 262 7.01 15.91 1.39
C ILE A 262 6.94 14.58 0.63
N PHE A 263 8.07 13.87 0.62
CA PHE A 263 8.13 12.46 0.25
C PHE A 263 8.18 11.62 1.52
N VAL A 264 7.39 10.57 1.53
CA VAL A 264 7.37 9.57 2.61
C VAL A 264 7.68 8.21 2.00
N ALA A 265 8.68 7.52 2.53
CA ALA A 265 9.01 6.15 2.15
C ALA A 265 8.83 5.23 3.35
N VAL A 266 8.28 4.05 3.12
CA VAL A 266 7.96 3.05 4.15
C VAL A 266 8.57 1.70 3.81
N GLY A 267 8.81 0.89 4.86
CA GLY A 267 9.36 -0.45 4.65
C GLY A 267 9.53 -1.25 5.93
N SER A 268 10.58 -2.08 5.97
CA SER A 268 10.89 -2.94 7.10
C SER A 268 11.34 -2.11 8.31
N LYS A 269 10.43 -1.88 9.26
CA LYS A 269 10.68 -1.11 10.49
C LYS A 269 11.27 0.28 10.25
N SER A 270 11.00 0.85 9.10
CA SER A 270 11.55 2.14 8.66
C SER A 270 10.47 3.00 8.03
N VAL A 271 10.45 4.26 8.41
CA VAL A 271 9.78 5.34 7.70
C VAL A 271 10.83 6.42 7.45
N VAL A 272 10.94 6.89 6.22
CA VAL A 272 11.86 7.96 5.84
C VAL A 272 11.04 9.12 5.30
N VAL A 273 11.32 10.31 5.80
CA VAL A 273 10.65 11.55 5.39
C VAL A 273 11.68 12.50 4.80
N SER A 274 11.35 13.12 3.69
CA SER A 274 12.17 14.16 3.07
C SER A 274 11.29 15.30 2.58
N ASP A 275 11.84 16.51 2.59
CA ASP A 275 11.20 17.66 1.94
C ASP A 275 11.09 17.48 0.42
N ASN A 276 10.33 18.34 -0.23
CA ASN A 276 9.98 18.21 -1.64
C ASN A 276 11.13 18.50 -2.62
N ASP A 277 12.18 19.16 -2.18
CA ASP A 277 13.33 19.53 -3.00
C ASP A 277 14.66 18.87 -2.56
N PHE A 278 14.59 18.07 -1.47
CA PHE A 278 15.76 17.42 -0.88
C PHE A 278 16.86 18.39 -0.50
N SER A 279 16.46 19.58 -0.02
CA SER A 279 17.39 20.60 0.48
C SER A 279 18.05 20.20 1.79
N GLU A 280 17.41 19.29 2.52
CA GLU A 280 17.93 18.65 3.73
C GLU A 280 18.04 17.12 3.53
N ASP A 281 18.91 16.47 4.29
CA ASP A 281 19.05 15.01 4.26
C ASP A 281 17.76 14.34 4.72
N PRO A 282 17.33 13.23 4.08
CA PRO A 282 16.16 12.46 4.50
C PRO A 282 16.26 11.98 5.95
N ILE A 283 15.17 12.05 6.69
CA ILE A 283 15.11 11.72 8.11
C ILE A 283 14.51 10.33 8.31
N LEU A 284 15.25 9.42 9.00
CA LEU A 284 14.74 8.12 9.41
C LEU A 284 13.89 8.25 10.69
N LYS A 285 12.67 7.73 10.60
CA LYS A 285 11.78 7.45 11.75
C LYS A 285 11.67 5.95 11.92
N ALA A 286 12.39 5.41 12.90
CA ALA A 286 12.32 3.98 13.21
C ALA A 286 10.97 3.63 13.83
N ASN A 287 10.38 2.52 13.40
CA ASN A 287 9.16 1.98 13.97
C ASN A 287 9.25 0.46 14.25
N SER A 288 8.21 -0.11 14.83
CA SER A 288 8.19 -1.55 15.21
C SER A 288 7.52 -2.41 14.13
N TYR A 289 6.92 -1.81 13.12
CA TYR A 289 6.08 -2.48 12.14
C TYR A 289 6.77 -2.52 10.78
N THR A 290 6.34 -3.44 9.93
CA THR A 290 6.69 -3.48 8.51
C THR A 290 5.48 -2.98 7.74
N PHE A 291 5.69 -1.90 6.98
CA PHE A 291 4.73 -1.41 6.01
C PHE A 291 5.14 -1.87 4.62
N ASN A 292 4.16 -2.39 3.88
CA ASN A 292 4.37 -2.87 2.52
C ASN A 292 4.12 -1.78 1.50
N ASP A 293 3.15 -0.88 1.78
CA ASP A 293 2.79 0.21 0.87
C ASP A 293 2.31 1.45 1.60
N VAL A 294 2.37 2.61 0.90
CA VAL A 294 1.91 3.91 1.37
C VAL A 294 1.33 4.74 0.23
N THR A 295 0.22 5.40 0.51
CA THR A 295 -0.40 6.37 -0.42
C THR A 295 -0.73 7.68 0.28
N PHE A 296 -1.03 8.71 -0.51
CA PHE A 296 -1.49 10.01 -0.01
C PHE A 296 -2.81 10.40 -0.65
N GLY A 297 -3.76 10.86 0.16
CA GLY A 297 -5.04 11.37 -0.30
C GLY A 297 -5.72 12.26 0.76
N ASN A 298 -6.44 13.27 0.33
CA ASN A 298 -7.17 14.21 1.20
C ASN A 298 -6.35 14.77 2.38
N GLY A 299 -5.05 15.04 2.17
CA GLY A 299 -4.18 15.59 3.21
C GLY A 299 -3.65 14.56 4.21
N VAL A 300 -3.83 13.27 3.97
CA VAL A 300 -3.44 12.18 4.87
C VAL A 300 -2.58 11.15 4.12
N PHE A 301 -1.46 10.76 4.70
CA PHE A 301 -0.74 9.54 4.33
C PHE A 301 -1.39 8.34 5.01
N VAL A 302 -1.55 7.25 4.27
CA VAL A 302 -2.03 5.97 4.79
C VAL A 302 -1.03 4.89 4.42
N ALA A 303 -0.48 4.21 5.43
CA ALA A 303 0.44 3.09 5.25
C ALA A 303 -0.22 1.78 5.69
N VAL A 304 0.00 0.74 4.91
CA VAL A 304 -0.54 -0.62 5.14
C VAL A 304 0.58 -1.64 5.23
N GLY A 305 0.34 -2.75 5.91
CA GLY A 305 1.37 -3.77 6.06
C GLY A 305 0.87 -5.09 6.63
N ASN A 306 1.78 -5.83 7.25
CA ASN A 306 1.54 -7.18 7.74
C ASN A 306 0.47 -7.21 8.84
N ASP A 307 -0.23 -8.33 8.98
CA ASP A 307 -1.31 -8.52 9.98
C ASP A 307 -2.45 -7.47 9.83
N GLU A 308 -2.73 -7.02 8.63
CA GLU A 308 -3.73 -5.96 8.31
C GLU A 308 -3.48 -4.63 9.04
N ILE A 309 -2.26 -4.32 9.44
CA ILE A 309 -2.00 -3.03 10.07
C ILE A 309 -2.24 -1.88 9.08
N ILE A 310 -2.92 -0.85 9.57
CA ILE A 310 -3.12 0.40 8.85
C ILE A 310 -2.83 1.56 9.81
N TYR A 311 -1.99 2.47 9.33
CA TYR A 311 -1.61 3.69 10.04
C TYR A 311 -1.88 4.91 9.18
N THR A 312 -2.19 6.02 9.84
CA THR A 312 -2.40 7.33 9.19
C THR A 312 -1.45 8.37 9.75
N SER A 313 -1.04 9.32 8.91
CA SER A 313 -0.23 10.48 9.29
C SER A 313 -0.58 11.67 8.40
N THR A 314 -0.54 12.89 8.93
CA THR A 314 -0.70 14.14 8.16
C THR A 314 0.62 14.79 7.77
N ASP A 315 1.71 14.42 8.41
CA ASP A 315 3.04 15.01 8.27
C ASP A 315 4.15 14.00 7.93
N GLY A 316 3.79 12.69 7.85
CA GLY A 316 4.75 11.60 7.62
C GLY A 316 5.60 11.24 8.84
N ASP A 317 5.50 12.00 9.93
CA ASP A 317 6.31 11.86 11.14
C ASP A 317 5.55 11.13 12.24
N ASP A 318 4.39 11.66 12.61
CA ASP A 318 3.51 11.10 13.64
C ASP A 318 2.48 10.15 13.03
N TRP A 319 2.59 8.86 13.35
CA TRP A 319 1.73 7.82 12.81
C TRP A 319 0.77 7.25 13.85
N THR A 320 -0.52 7.27 13.52
CA THR A 320 -1.59 6.73 14.36
C THR A 320 -2.12 5.43 13.78
N LYS A 321 -2.11 4.34 14.60
CA LYS A 321 -2.73 3.08 14.22
C LYS A 321 -4.24 3.18 14.21
N VAL A 322 -4.88 2.78 13.11
CA VAL A 322 -6.34 2.82 12.92
C VAL A 322 -6.94 1.43 12.71
N HIS A 323 -6.16 0.44 12.27
CA HIS A 323 -6.66 -0.92 12.01
C HIS A 323 -5.56 -1.98 12.17
N GLY A 324 -5.96 -3.26 12.24
CA GLY A 324 -5.07 -4.43 12.24
C GLY A 324 -4.68 -4.92 13.65
N LYS A 325 -3.77 -5.91 13.69
CA LYS A 325 -3.35 -6.61 14.92
C LYS A 325 -2.24 -5.90 15.68
#